data_b58200c11454fa2d73a34c3a3efedbf5
#
_entry.id   b58200c11454fa2d73a34c3a3efedbf5
#
_cell.length_a   1.000
_cell.length_b   1.000
_cell.length_c   1.000
_cell.angle_alpha   90.00
_cell.angle_beta   90.00
_cell.angle_gamma   90.00
#
_symmetry.space_group_name_H-M   'P 1'
#
loop_
_entity.id
_entity.type
_entity.pdbx_description
1 polymer ?
#
loop_
_entity_poly.entity_id
_entity_poly.type
_entity_poly.pdbx_seq_one_letter_code
_entity_poly.pdbx_strand_id
1 'polypeptide(L)'
;NSIMNKIRNRKNNKGFSLVELIIVIAIMAILAGILIPQFVKYISSSKVSGDIQQAENIYNAVAAQYADSQGTAPTGMSYDGNKHEVTDAVAEALEMGKAAPTCKVDSNYLFMYSCDSKGAVAVYLAPAREADKAYDATKDTKISPSIEGVDKDKWTK
;
A
#
# COMPACT_ATOMS: atom_id res chain seq x y z
N ASN A 1 7.85 -24.09 62.60
CA ASN A 1 6.78 -23.09 62.69
C ASN A 1 6.82 -22.02 61.63
N SER A 2 7.99 -21.59 61.13
CA SER A 2 8.08 -20.63 60.02
C SER A 2 7.74 -21.25 58.67
N ILE A 3 7.96 -22.57 58.51
CA ILE A 3 7.65 -23.32 57.27
C ILE A 3 6.13 -23.49 57.11
N MET A 4 5.43 -23.76 58.20
CA MET A 4 3.97 -23.88 58.22
C MET A 4 3.27 -22.56 57.91
N ASN A 5 3.80 -21.45 58.40
CA ASN A 5 3.30 -20.11 58.04
C ASN A 5 3.57 -19.73 56.60
N LYS A 6 4.68 -20.19 56.02
CA LYS A 6 5.02 -19.97 54.62
C LYS A 6 4.13 -20.77 53.68
N ILE A 7 3.71 -21.97 54.10
CA ILE A 7 2.78 -22.81 53.32
C ILE A 7 1.35 -22.24 53.38
N ARG A 8 0.98 -21.64 54.49
CA ARG A 8 -0.35 -21.06 54.70
C ARG A 8 -0.52 -19.75 53.91
N ASN A 9 0.56 -18.98 53.71
CA ASN A 9 0.53 -17.78 52.88
C ASN A 9 0.48 -18.08 51.38
N ARG A 10 0.88 -19.29 50.96
CA ARG A 10 0.74 -19.71 49.55
C ARG A 10 -0.69 -20.03 49.13
N LYS A 11 -1.57 -20.34 50.12
CA LYS A 11 -3.00 -20.57 49.86
C LYS A 11 -3.81 -19.31 49.64
N ASN A 12 -3.24 -18.13 49.88
CA ASN A 12 -3.92 -16.85 49.69
C ASN A 12 -3.64 -16.21 48.31
N ASN A 13 -2.79 -16.82 47.48
CA ASN A 13 -2.69 -16.45 46.09
C ASN A 13 -3.88 -17.05 45.32
N LYS A 14 -4.96 -16.29 45.28
CA LYS A 14 -6.14 -16.64 44.49
C LYS A 14 -5.73 -16.59 43.00
N GLY A 15 -5.44 -17.76 42.43
CA GLY A 15 -5.38 -17.92 40.98
C GLY A 15 -6.77 -17.79 40.38
N PHE A 16 -6.83 -17.57 39.08
CA PHE A 16 -8.08 -17.58 38.34
C PHE A 16 -8.78 -18.94 38.43
N SER A 17 -10.10 -18.96 38.64
CA SER A 17 -10.87 -20.18 38.59
C SER A 17 -11.00 -20.65 37.12
N LEU A 18 -11.22 -21.96 36.93
CA LEU A 18 -11.47 -22.54 35.62
C LEU A 18 -12.65 -21.87 34.90
N VAL A 19 -13.72 -21.56 35.67
CA VAL A 19 -14.92 -20.90 35.13
C VAL A 19 -14.62 -19.49 34.64
N GLU A 20 -13.83 -18.71 35.38
CA GLU A 20 -13.40 -17.36 34.95
C GLU A 20 -12.63 -17.41 33.66
N LEU A 21 -11.72 -18.36 33.47
CA LEU A 21 -10.98 -18.56 32.21
C LEU A 21 -11.91 -18.91 31.06
N ILE A 22 -12.85 -19.83 31.28
CA ILE A 22 -13.82 -20.24 30.23
C ILE A 22 -14.69 -19.04 29.80
N ILE A 23 -15.15 -18.22 30.75
CA ILE A 23 -15.93 -17.02 30.42
C ILE A 23 -15.13 -16.05 29.60
N VAL A 24 -13.87 -15.80 29.94
CA VAL A 24 -12.98 -14.88 29.21
C VAL A 24 -12.76 -15.35 27.78
N ILE A 25 -12.43 -16.62 27.56
CA ILE A 25 -12.23 -17.14 26.22
C ILE A 25 -13.52 -17.16 25.39
N ALA A 26 -14.66 -17.38 26.02
CA ALA A 26 -15.96 -17.32 25.37
C ALA A 26 -16.29 -15.90 24.88
N ILE A 27 -16.06 -14.89 25.72
CA ILE A 27 -16.23 -13.49 25.34
C ILE A 27 -15.26 -13.10 24.22
N MET A 28 -14.00 -13.49 24.34
CA MET A 28 -12.99 -13.23 23.29
C MET A 28 -13.38 -13.86 21.96
N ALA A 29 -13.91 -15.07 21.96
CA ALA A 29 -14.36 -15.76 20.74
C ALA A 29 -15.53 -15.01 20.07
N ILE A 30 -16.50 -14.53 20.84
CA ILE A 30 -17.64 -13.76 20.32
C ILE A 30 -17.15 -12.43 19.73
N LEU A 31 -16.31 -11.70 20.45
CA LEU A 31 -15.77 -10.42 19.99
C LEU A 31 -14.91 -10.59 18.72
N ALA A 32 -14.07 -11.63 18.68
CA ALA A 32 -13.25 -11.95 17.53
C ALA A 32 -14.11 -12.24 16.28
N GLY A 33 -15.22 -12.97 16.46
CA GLY A 33 -16.15 -13.27 15.35
C GLY A 33 -16.79 -12.03 14.73
N ILE A 34 -16.93 -10.95 15.50
CA ILE A 34 -17.49 -9.68 15.02
C ILE A 34 -16.38 -8.78 14.43
N LEU A 35 -15.23 -8.73 15.07
CA LEU A 35 -14.16 -7.78 14.72
C LEU A 35 -13.33 -8.22 13.53
N ILE A 36 -13.09 -9.52 13.34
CA ILE A 36 -12.24 -10.03 12.26
C ILE A 36 -12.73 -9.61 10.86
N PRO A 37 -14.03 -9.78 10.51
CA PRO A 37 -14.50 -9.35 9.20
C PRO A 37 -14.34 -7.85 8.94
N GLN A 38 -14.56 -7.02 9.96
CA GLN A 38 -14.39 -5.56 9.87
C GLN A 38 -12.92 -5.18 9.75
N PHE A 39 -12.04 -5.90 10.45
CA PHE A 39 -10.59 -5.69 10.38
C PHE A 39 -10.04 -6.01 8.99
N VAL A 40 -10.49 -7.10 8.38
CA VAL A 40 -10.11 -7.47 6.99
C VAL A 40 -10.54 -6.39 6.00
N LYS A 41 -11.74 -5.84 6.11
CA LYS A 41 -12.20 -4.72 5.29
C LYS A 41 -11.37 -3.47 5.49
N TYR A 42 -11.00 -3.17 6.73
CA TYR A 42 -10.14 -2.03 7.07
C TYR A 42 -8.75 -2.15 6.42
N ILE A 43 -8.13 -3.33 6.49
CA ILE A 43 -6.83 -3.59 5.85
C ILE A 43 -6.93 -3.42 4.33
N SER A 44 -7.98 -3.96 3.71
CA SER A 44 -8.21 -3.83 2.27
C SER A 44 -8.33 -2.36 1.85
N SER A 45 -9.15 -1.59 2.56
CA SER A 45 -9.28 -0.14 2.32
C SER A 45 -7.98 0.62 2.53
N SER A 46 -7.20 0.23 3.53
CA SER A 46 -5.89 0.82 3.81
C SER A 46 -4.89 0.57 2.68
N LYS A 47 -4.90 -0.63 2.09
CA LYS A 47 -4.06 -0.94 0.93
C LYS A 47 -4.42 -0.09 -0.29
N VAL A 48 -5.72 0.05 -0.57
CA VAL A 48 -6.22 0.90 -1.66
C VAL A 48 -5.78 2.35 -1.45
N SER A 49 -6.02 2.90 -0.27
CA SER A 49 -5.62 4.27 0.06
C SER A 49 -4.11 4.47 -0.03
N GLY A 50 -3.32 3.49 0.40
CA GLY A 50 -1.87 3.51 0.31
C GLY A 50 -1.37 3.56 -1.14
N ASP A 51 -1.97 2.78 -2.03
CA ASP A 51 -1.61 2.78 -3.46
C ASP A 51 -2.02 4.09 -4.14
N ILE A 52 -3.20 4.63 -3.84
CA ILE A 52 -3.65 5.93 -4.35
C ILE A 52 -2.73 7.05 -3.88
N GLN A 53 -2.39 7.07 -2.59
CA GLN A 53 -1.47 8.06 -2.03
C GLN A 53 -0.09 7.97 -2.69
N GLN A 54 0.42 6.75 -2.88
CA GLN A 54 1.69 6.54 -3.57
C GLN A 54 1.65 7.03 -5.02
N ALA A 55 0.55 6.77 -5.72
CA ALA A 55 0.36 7.26 -7.09
C ALA A 55 0.34 8.78 -7.16
N GLU A 56 -0.33 9.45 -6.22
CA GLU A 56 -0.32 10.92 -6.11
C GLU A 56 1.07 11.48 -5.82
N ASN A 57 1.83 10.80 -4.96
CA ASN A 57 3.22 11.18 -4.67
C ASN A 57 4.10 11.07 -5.92
N ILE A 58 3.95 10.00 -6.68
CA ILE A 58 4.68 9.83 -7.95
C ILE A 58 4.27 10.91 -8.95
N TYR A 59 2.97 11.17 -9.09
CA TYR A 59 2.46 12.21 -9.98
C TYR A 59 3.08 13.57 -9.66
N ASN A 60 3.05 13.98 -8.40
CA ASN A 60 3.60 15.25 -7.97
C ASN A 60 5.12 15.32 -8.16
N ALA A 61 5.83 14.21 -7.88
CA ALA A 61 7.27 14.13 -8.05
C ALA A 61 7.68 14.23 -9.53
N VAL A 62 6.99 13.55 -10.44
CA VAL A 62 7.24 13.65 -11.88
C VAL A 62 6.93 15.04 -12.41
N ALA A 63 5.81 15.63 -11.99
CA ALA A 63 5.45 16.99 -12.39
C ALA A 63 6.48 18.03 -11.91
N ALA A 64 6.95 17.91 -10.68
CA ALA A 64 7.99 18.78 -10.14
C ALA A 64 9.32 18.60 -10.88
N GLN A 65 9.72 17.38 -11.16
CA GLN A 65 10.95 17.07 -11.90
C GLN A 65 10.89 17.63 -13.33
N TYR A 66 9.76 17.50 -14.00
CA TYR A 66 9.55 18.08 -15.33
C TYR A 66 9.71 19.60 -15.31
N ALA A 67 9.12 20.26 -14.34
CA ALA A 67 9.21 21.72 -14.18
C ALA A 67 10.65 22.17 -13.87
N ASP A 68 11.33 21.49 -12.95
CA ASP A 68 12.71 21.82 -12.57
C ASP A 68 13.71 21.61 -13.70
N SER A 69 13.52 20.56 -14.49
CA SER A 69 14.40 20.23 -15.61
C SER A 69 14.01 20.92 -16.92
N GLN A 70 12.99 21.77 -16.88
CA GLN A 70 12.48 22.47 -18.07
C GLN A 70 12.15 21.52 -19.24
N GLY A 71 11.56 20.37 -18.91
CA GLY A 71 11.15 19.38 -19.88
C GLY A 71 12.24 18.41 -20.33
N THR A 72 13.43 18.46 -19.73
CA THR A 72 14.51 17.52 -20.00
C THR A 72 14.46 16.36 -19.03
N ALA A 73 14.31 15.12 -19.53
CA ALA A 73 14.24 13.96 -18.69
C ALA A 73 15.60 13.66 -18.02
N PRO A 74 15.63 13.42 -16.71
CA PRO A 74 16.84 12.96 -16.04
C PRO A 74 17.22 11.55 -16.49
N THR A 75 18.46 11.16 -16.22
CA THR A 75 18.96 9.81 -16.57
C THR A 75 18.06 8.74 -15.97
N GLY A 76 17.61 7.79 -16.80
CA GLY A 76 16.71 6.71 -16.42
C GLY A 76 15.23 7.03 -16.55
N MET A 77 14.87 8.28 -16.90
CA MET A 77 13.49 8.69 -17.18
C MET A 77 13.29 9.06 -18.65
N SER A 78 12.04 9.03 -19.10
CA SER A 78 11.66 9.45 -20.46
C SER A 78 10.36 10.27 -20.41
N TYR A 79 10.28 11.30 -21.24
CA TYR A 79 9.10 12.16 -21.38
C TYR A 79 8.50 12.00 -22.79
N ASP A 80 8.31 10.74 -23.20
CA ASP A 80 7.79 10.37 -24.53
C ASP A 80 6.28 10.09 -24.56
N GLY A 81 5.61 10.23 -23.42
CA GLY A 81 4.19 9.95 -23.28
C GLY A 81 3.83 8.47 -23.08
N ASN A 82 4.79 7.56 -23.19
CA ASN A 82 4.59 6.15 -22.89
C ASN A 82 4.72 5.86 -21.40
N LYS A 83 4.15 4.74 -20.96
CA LYS A 83 4.29 4.28 -19.57
C LYS A 83 5.71 3.75 -19.35
N HIS A 84 6.33 4.20 -18.28
CA HIS A 84 7.63 3.70 -17.83
C HIS A 84 7.55 3.24 -16.39
N GLU A 85 8.20 2.13 -16.09
CA GLU A 85 8.25 1.61 -14.72
C GLU A 85 8.95 2.60 -13.79
N VAL A 86 8.39 2.78 -12.60
CA VAL A 86 9.06 3.49 -11.52
C VAL A 86 10.05 2.52 -10.86
N THR A 87 11.25 2.43 -11.44
CA THR A 87 12.36 1.60 -10.92
C THR A 87 13.01 2.26 -9.71
N ASP A 88 13.95 1.55 -9.06
CA ASP A 88 14.74 2.12 -7.98
C ASP A 88 15.50 3.39 -8.43
N ALA A 89 16.06 3.37 -9.64
CA ALA A 89 16.75 4.53 -10.21
C ALA A 89 15.81 5.71 -10.44
N VAL A 90 14.59 5.46 -10.92
CA VAL A 90 13.58 6.51 -11.11
C VAL A 90 13.12 7.07 -9.77
N ALA A 91 12.89 6.21 -8.77
CA ALA A 91 12.52 6.65 -7.42
C ALA A 91 13.60 7.55 -6.81
N GLU A 92 14.87 7.22 -7.01
CA GLU A 92 15.99 8.04 -6.56
C GLU A 92 16.07 9.38 -7.33
N ALA A 93 15.87 9.36 -8.64
CA ALA A 93 15.82 10.58 -9.47
C ALA A 93 14.66 11.50 -9.08
N LEU A 94 13.55 10.95 -8.61
CA LEU A 94 12.38 11.69 -8.13
C LEU A 94 12.49 12.10 -6.65
N GLU A 95 13.63 11.83 -6.01
CA GLU A 95 13.85 12.10 -4.56
C GLU A 95 12.82 11.41 -3.64
N MET A 96 12.35 10.23 -4.05
CA MET A 96 11.37 9.43 -3.31
C MET A 96 11.99 8.32 -2.45
N GLY A 97 13.31 8.27 -2.36
CA GLY A 97 14.05 7.21 -1.68
C GLY A 97 14.85 6.34 -2.66
N LYS A 98 15.44 5.27 -2.17
CA LYS A 98 16.33 4.39 -2.95
C LYS A 98 15.64 3.15 -3.52
N ALA A 99 14.41 2.90 -3.12
CA ALA A 99 13.66 1.73 -3.54
C ALA A 99 12.40 2.13 -4.30
N ALA A 100 12.08 1.38 -5.36
CA ALA A 100 10.84 1.53 -6.09
C ALA A 100 9.64 1.27 -5.17
N PRO A 101 8.56 2.07 -5.28
CA PRO A 101 7.34 1.80 -4.53
C PRO A 101 6.69 0.50 -5.01
N THR A 102 6.04 -0.22 -4.09
CA THR A 102 5.36 -1.47 -4.39
C THR A 102 3.86 -1.31 -4.29
N CYS A 103 3.12 -1.97 -5.18
CA CYS A 103 1.66 -2.04 -5.13
C CYS A 103 1.22 -2.94 -3.98
N LYS A 104 0.38 -2.42 -3.09
CA LYS A 104 -0.10 -3.16 -1.91
C LYS A 104 -1.34 -3.98 -2.18
N VAL A 105 -2.19 -3.54 -3.11
CA VAL A 105 -3.42 -4.25 -3.48
C VAL A 105 -3.10 -5.53 -4.25
N ASP A 106 -2.15 -5.45 -5.19
CA ASP A 106 -1.76 -6.60 -6.03
C ASP A 106 -0.27 -6.55 -6.35
N SER A 107 0.49 -7.52 -5.86
CA SER A 107 1.94 -7.60 -6.04
C SER A 107 2.38 -7.85 -7.48
N ASN A 108 1.48 -8.26 -8.38
CA ASN A 108 1.76 -8.45 -9.79
C ASN A 108 1.77 -7.16 -10.60
N TYR A 109 1.32 -6.06 -10.01
CA TYR A 109 1.31 -4.75 -10.64
C TYR A 109 2.49 -3.91 -10.19
N LEU A 110 2.99 -3.11 -11.13
CA LEU A 110 4.05 -2.14 -10.89
C LEU A 110 3.52 -0.73 -11.05
N PHE A 111 4.03 0.20 -10.26
CA PHE A 111 3.79 1.61 -10.50
C PHE A 111 4.54 2.05 -11.75
N MET A 112 3.84 2.73 -12.63
CA MET A 112 4.38 3.30 -13.86
C MET A 112 3.97 4.76 -13.96
N TYR A 113 4.82 5.56 -14.56
CA TYR A 113 4.53 6.96 -14.86
C TYR A 113 4.53 7.18 -16.37
N SER A 114 3.81 8.18 -16.83
CA SER A 114 4.00 8.76 -18.15
C SER A 114 4.11 10.27 -18.03
N CYS A 115 4.92 10.84 -18.88
CA CYS A 115 5.03 12.28 -19.04
C CYS A 115 5.28 12.55 -20.51
N ASP A 116 4.50 13.45 -21.11
CA ASP A 116 4.71 13.81 -22.51
C ASP A 116 5.57 15.08 -22.64
N SER A 117 5.84 15.46 -23.86
CA SER A 117 6.64 16.66 -24.18
C SER A 117 6.00 17.97 -23.70
N LYS A 118 4.73 17.96 -23.35
CA LYS A 118 3.98 19.11 -22.83
C LYS A 118 3.86 19.13 -21.32
N GLY A 119 4.41 18.10 -20.63
CA GLY A 119 4.34 17.98 -19.19
C GLY A 119 3.07 17.35 -18.65
N ALA A 120 2.26 16.69 -19.48
CA ALA A 120 1.11 15.94 -19.04
C ALA A 120 1.55 14.64 -18.37
N VAL A 121 1.25 14.51 -17.09
CA VAL A 121 1.68 13.39 -16.23
C VAL A 121 0.50 12.48 -15.93
N ALA A 122 0.75 11.19 -15.88
CA ALA A 122 -0.18 10.21 -15.34
C ALA A 122 0.59 9.09 -14.65
N VAL A 123 -0.08 8.42 -13.72
CA VAL A 123 0.48 7.29 -12.97
C VAL A 123 -0.45 6.09 -13.12
N TYR A 124 0.15 4.93 -13.34
CA TYR A 124 -0.57 3.70 -13.65
C TYR A 124 -0.13 2.58 -12.72
N LEU A 125 -1.00 1.60 -12.56
CA LEU A 125 -0.68 0.28 -12.07
C LEU A 125 -0.93 -0.72 -13.19
N ALA A 126 0.11 -1.41 -13.61
CA ALA A 126 0.06 -2.33 -14.74
C ALA A 126 1.09 -3.45 -14.59
N PRO A 127 0.88 -4.62 -15.24
CA PRO A 127 1.88 -5.67 -15.29
C PRO A 127 3.15 -5.20 -16.01
N ALA A 128 4.30 -5.80 -15.66
CA ALA A 128 5.60 -5.43 -16.26
C ALA A 128 5.63 -5.45 -17.79
N ARG A 129 4.86 -6.35 -18.42
CA ARG A 129 4.77 -6.48 -19.87
C ARG A 129 4.18 -5.26 -20.58
N GLU A 130 3.52 -4.38 -19.83
CA GLU A 130 2.90 -3.15 -20.35
C GLU A 130 3.84 -1.94 -20.27
N ALA A 131 5.05 -2.11 -19.75
CA ALA A 131 6.06 -1.04 -19.73
C ALA A 131 6.49 -0.64 -21.15
N ASP A 132 6.91 0.60 -21.31
CA ASP A 132 7.38 1.22 -22.56
C ASP A 132 6.32 1.29 -23.68
N LYS A 133 5.05 1.14 -23.31
CA LYS A 133 3.91 1.22 -24.24
C LYS A 133 3.01 2.40 -23.88
N ALA A 134 2.25 2.88 -24.89
CA ALA A 134 1.20 3.85 -24.66
C ALA A 134 0.12 3.30 -23.71
N TYR A 135 -0.56 4.21 -23.03
CA TYR A 135 -1.70 3.82 -22.17
C TYR A 135 -2.79 3.15 -23.01
N ASP A 136 -3.26 2.00 -22.51
CA ASP A 136 -4.37 1.25 -23.09
C ASP A 136 -5.33 0.87 -21.96
N ALA A 137 -6.52 1.48 -21.95
CA ALA A 137 -7.53 1.26 -20.91
C ALA A 137 -8.03 -0.18 -20.82
N THR A 138 -7.78 -1.02 -21.81
CA THR A 138 -8.13 -2.44 -21.79
C THR A 138 -7.09 -3.34 -21.12
N LYS A 139 -5.90 -2.80 -20.85
CA LYS A 139 -4.76 -3.53 -20.30
C LYS A 139 -4.20 -2.89 -19.02
N ASP A 140 -4.35 -1.59 -18.90
CA ASP A 140 -3.74 -0.76 -17.86
C ASP A 140 -4.80 -0.15 -16.96
N THR A 141 -4.41 0.21 -15.74
CA THR A 141 -5.24 0.99 -14.83
C THR A 141 -4.50 2.28 -14.49
N LYS A 142 -5.06 3.41 -14.89
CA LYS A 142 -4.58 4.72 -14.47
C LYS A 142 -5.11 5.00 -13.06
N ILE A 143 -4.27 5.54 -12.19
CA ILE A 143 -4.61 5.86 -10.80
C ILE A 143 -4.62 7.37 -10.57
N SER A 144 -3.75 8.10 -11.23
CA SER A 144 -3.65 9.54 -11.08
C SER A 144 -3.47 10.20 -12.47
N PRO A 145 -4.13 11.30 -12.77
CA PRO A 145 -4.97 12.15 -11.92
C PRO A 145 -6.40 11.61 -11.68
N SER A 146 -6.82 10.59 -12.39
CA SER A 146 -8.13 9.95 -12.21
C SER A 146 -8.01 8.43 -12.31
N ILE A 147 -8.90 7.71 -11.63
CA ILE A 147 -8.91 6.24 -11.64
C ILE A 147 -9.76 5.75 -12.80
N GLU A 148 -9.12 5.09 -13.76
CA GLU A 148 -9.79 4.51 -14.94
C GLU A 148 -8.98 3.34 -15.49
N GLY A 149 -9.61 2.49 -16.29
CA GLY A 149 -8.94 1.35 -16.92
C GLY A 149 -9.50 0.00 -16.49
N VAL A 150 -8.84 -1.07 -16.93
CA VAL A 150 -9.35 -2.45 -16.86
C VAL A 150 -9.64 -2.93 -15.41
N ASP A 151 -8.82 -2.56 -14.46
CA ASP A 151 -8.93 -3.01 -13.06
C ASP A 151 -9.28 -1.87 -12.09
N LYS A 152 -9.92 -0.81 -12.59
CA LYS A 152 -10.26 0.37 -11.78
C LYS A 152 -10.99 0.04 -10.49
N ASP A 153 -11.82 -1.01 -10.47
CA ASP A 153 -12.62 -1.40 -9.31
C ASP A 153 -11.77 -1.87 -8.13
N LYS A 154 -10.53 -2.33 -8.37
CA LYS A 154 -9.61 -2.69 -7.30
C LYS A 154 -9.21 -1.50 -6.43
N TRP A 155 -9.23 -0.29 -6.99
CA TRP A 155 -8.81 0.95 -6.32
C TRP A 155 -9.95 1.95 -6.09
N THR A 156 -11.19 1.60 -6.37
CA THR A 156 -12.35 2.48 -6.17
C THR A 156 -13.23 2.08 -4.99
N LYS A 157 -12.84 1.05 -4.23
CA LYS A 157 -13.59 0.55 -3.07
C LYS A 157 -13.12 1.14 -1.76
#